data_9d3cb14c3aff3cd0255f5ccb6351968a
#
_entry.id   9d3cb14c3aff3cd0255f5ccb6351968a
#
_cell.length_a   1.000
_cell.length_b   1.000
_cell.length_c   1.000
_cell.angle_alpha   90.00
_cell.angle_beta   90.00
_cell.angle_gamma   90.00
#
_symmetry.space_group_name_H-M   'P 1'
#
loop_
_entity.id
_entity.type
_entity.pdbx_description
1 polymer ?
#
loop_
_entity_poly.entity_id
_entity_poly.type
_entity_poly.pdbx_seq_one_letter_code
_entity_poly.pdbx_strand_id
1 'polypeptide(L)'
;ASIPRMFCETDSQTYELTSSAEERPIGSQVVLHPKNDWMHLFEYDTFKKILVGYGEVLPYPVYLHHQDEEELVNTPSPVWLDPKATRKELLDYGAKVFQSSALDVFRIRTESGRVEGVLYVLPFRTQFSVRNSHKVYLKRMLLSEDDCNLLPQWAFFIRCLVNADGLLSTASRESLVSNDLLKDARKEIGMAIKDYLRGLVQNNRAMFNKILDVHHFHIKAIASEDNELLRLFMDYLPFETNKGVRNFGSIRSADNVICYTRNLEDFRQVRRIAGAQGWLVVNAAYTFDETLLKKYARLNPELTLDEISPSRLLEQFGEVEAKK
;
A
#
# COMPACT_ATOMS: atom_id res chain seq x y z
N ALA A 1 -38.78 -8.77 34.19
CA ALA A 1 -37.34 -8.81 34.49
C ALA A 1 -36.86 -7.38 34.63
N SER A 2 -36.19 -7.05 35.76
CA SER A 2 -35.63 -5.71 35.97
C SER A 2 -34.47 -5.44 34.98
N ILE A 3 -34.50 -4.29 34.36
CA ILE A 3 -33.44 -3.88 33.39
C ILE A 3 -32.38 -3.11 34.20
N PRO A 4 -31.14 -3.51 34.19
CA PRO A 4 -30.08 -2.80 34.91
C PRO A 4 -29.80 -1.45 34.23
N ARG A 5 -29.68 -0.38 35.03
CA ARG A 5 -29.13 0.92 34.62
C ARG A 5 -27.72 1.06 35.15
N MET A 6 -26.80 1.47 34.33
CA MET A 6 -25.44 1.77 34.71
C MET A 6 -25.19 3.28 34.59
N PHE A 7 -24.78 3.92 35.66
CA PHE A 7 -24.25 5.28 35.64
C PHE A 7 -22.72 5.20 35.72
N CYS A 8 -22.05 5.88 34.81
CA CYS A 8 -20.59 5.96 34.80
C CYS A 8 -20.21 7.44 34.68
N GLU A 9 -19.46 7.93 35.64
CA GLU A 9 -18.78 9.24 35.51
C GLU A 9 -17.35 9.02 35.03
N THR A 10 -16.98 9.67 33.94
CA THR A 10 -15.67 9.49 33.32
C THR A 10 -14.49 9.88 34.21
N ASP A 11 -14.70 10.69 35.20
CA ASP A 11 -13.64 11.17 36.10
C ASP A 11 -13.49 10.35 37.40
N SER A 12 -14.52 9.59 37.81
CA SER A 12 -14.52 8.87 39.09
C SER A 12 -14.06 7.42 39.00
N GLN A 13 -13.96 6.85 37.80
CA GLN A 13 -13.74 5.40 37.59
C GLN A 13 -14.73 4.51 38.32
N THR A 14 -15.84 5.10 38.78
CA THR A 14 -16.90 4.41 39.51
C THR A 14 -18.16 4.32 38.68
N TYR A 15 -18.93 3.27 38.85
CA TYR A 15 -20.25 3.13 38.27
C TYR A 15 -21.25 2.61 39.32
N GLU A 16 -22.47 3.06 39.17
CA GLU A 16 -23.57 2.57 40.00
C GLU A 16 -24.50 1.72 39.13
N LEU A 17 -24.86 0.56 39.61
CA LEU A 17 -25.78 -0.38 38.95
C LEU A 17 -27.09 -0.42 39.70
N THR A 18 -28.15 0.09 39.08
CA THR A 18 -29.49 0.11 39.68
C THR A 18 -30.48 -0.68 38.82
N SER A 19 -31.46 -1.32 39.42
CA SER A 19 -32.55 -1.96 38.68
C SER A 19 -33.69 -0.97 38.41
N SER A 20 -34.26 -1.01 37.21
CA SER A 20 -35.44 -0.22 36.86
C SER A 20 -36.69 -1.11 36.81
N ALA A 21 -37.79 -0.65 37.40
CA ALA A 21 -39.08 -1.30 37.32
C ALA A 21 -39.87 -0.93 36.03
N GLU A 22 -39.40 -0.04 35.22
CA GLU A 22 -40.04 0.37 33.95
C GLU A 22 -39.91 -0.70 32.89
N GLU A 23 -41.02 -1.09 32.27
CA GLU A 23 -41.00 -1.91 31.06
C GLU A 23 -40.46 -1.08 29.89
N ARG A 24 -39.39 -1.58 29.25
CA ARG A 24 -38.78 -0.97 28.09
C ARG A 24 -38.62 -2.00 26.99
N PRO A 25 -38.63 -1.56 25.69
CA PRO A 25 -38.33 -2.45 24.60
C PRO A 25 -36.91 -3.02 24.72
N ILE A 26 -36.68 -4.18 24.10
CA ILE A 26 -35.37 -4.81 24.08
C ILE A 26 -34.37 -3.88 23.36
N GLY A 27 -33.26 -3.60 24.01
CA GLY A 27 -32.21 -2.73 23.44
C GLY A 27 -31.36 -2.09 24.54
N SER A 28 -30.47 -1.20 24.14
CA SER A 28 -29.62 -0.41 25.02
C SER A 28 -29.79 1.07 24.71
N GLN A 29 -29.84 1.89 25.74
CA GLN A 29 -29.88 3.34 25.61
C GLN A 29 -28.67 3.92 26.36
N VAL A 30 -27.90 4.78 25.67
CA VAL A 30 -26.80 5.52 26.24
C VAL A 30 -27.17 7.00 26.23
N VAL A 31 -27.12 7.65 27.38
CA VAL A 31 -27.36 9.09 27.52
C VAL A 31 -26.02 9.74 27.88
N LEU A 32 -25.59 10.72 27.06
CA LEU A 32 -24.35 11.44 27.29
C LEU A 32 -24.66 12.86 27.76
N HIS A 33 -23.99 13.30 28.81
CA HIS A 33 -24.03 14.67 29.32
C HIS A 33 -22.64 15.31 29.09
N PRO A 34 -22.48 16.07 27.97
CA PRO A 34 -21.19 16.66 27.66
C PRO A 34 -20.79 17.75 28.65
N LYS A 35 -19.50 17.83 28.97
CA LYS A 35 -18.93 18.99 29.66
C LYS A 35 -18.94 20.20 28.71
N ASN A 36 -18.90 21.42 29.28
CA ASN A 36 -18.98 22.66 28.49
C ASN A 36 -17.96 22.74 27.34
N ASP A 37 -16.74 22.26 27.57
CA ASP A 37 -15.66 22.28 26.56
C ASP A 37 -15.96 21.35 25.36
N TRP A 38 -16.84 20.37 25.52
CA TRP A 38 -17.18 19.36 24.51
C TRP A 38 -18.57 19.55 23.87
N MET A 39 -19.30 20.61 24.26
CA MET A 39 -20.66 20.88 23.74
C MET A 39 -20.68 21.02 22.22
N HIS A 40 -19.62 21.59 21.63
CA HIS A 40 -19.48 21.77 20.18
C HIS A 40 -19.55 20.48 19.38
N LEU A 41 -19.19 19.31 19.98
CA LEU A 41 -19.30 18.00 19.32
C LEU A 41 -20.75 17.53 19.15
N PHE A 42 -21.70 18.12 19.91
CA PHE A 42 -23.11 17.77 19.87
C PHE A 42 -23.92 18.71 18.96
N GLU A 43 -23.28 19.68 18.30
CA GLU A 43 -23.90 20.41 17.20
C GLU A 43 -24.22 19.48 16.06
N TYR A 44 -25.39 19.63 15.45
CA TYR A 44 -25.93 18.68 14.47
C TYR A 44 -24.93 18.30 13.37
N ASP A 45 -24.35 19.28 12.69
CA ASP A 45 -23.42 19.04 11.58
C ASP A 45 -22.11 18.36 12.05
N THR A 46 -21.62 18.71 13.23
CA THR A 46 -20.43 18.12 13.82
C THR A 46 -20.69 16.68 14.24
N PHE A 47 -21.80 16.44 14.92
CA PHE A 47 -22.19 15.11 15.37
C PHE A 47 -22.47 14.17 14.21
N LYS A 48 -23.17 14.65 13.16
CA LYS A 48 -23.40 13.93 11.92
C LYS A 48 -22.08 13.51 11.26
N LYS A 49 -21.10 14.41 11.15
CA LYS A 49 -19.77 14.09 10.61
C LYS A 49 -19.07 12.99 11.42
N ILE A 50 -19.19 13.02 12.74
CA ILE A 50 -18.62 11.99 13.62
C ILE A 50 -19.32 10.64 13.37
N LEU A 51 -20.67 10.63 13.34
CA LEU A 51 -21.44 9.40 13.10
C LEU A 51 -21.09 8.78 11.74
N VAL A 52 -21.06 9.59 10.69
CA VAL A 52 -20.68 9.13 9.34
C VAL A 52 -19.24 8.64 9.36
N GLY A 53 -18.29 9.42 9.92
CA GLY A 53 -16.88 9.08 9.94
C GLY A 53 -16.59 7.71 10.55
N TYR A 54 -17.21 7.39 11.68
CA TYR A 54 -16.96 6.12 12.38
C TYR A 54 -17.93 5.01 12.00
N GLY A 55 -19.17 5.35 11.66
CA GLY A 55 -20.29 4.41 11.51
C GLY A 55 -20.74 4.16 10.09
N GLU A 56 -20.15 4.81 9.07
CA GLU A 56 -20.60 4.77 7.67
C GLU A 56 -20.88 3.36 7.14
N VAL A 57 -20.08 2.38 7.50
CA VAL A 57 -20.18 1.01 6.99
C VAL A 57 -20.67 -0.01 8.01
N LEU A 58 -21.20 0.42 9.14
CA LEU A 58 -21.83 -0.48 10.10
C LEU A 58 -22.92 -1.32 9.41
N PRO A 59 -23.05 -2.62 9.73
CA PRO A 59 -23.98 -3.52 9.03
C PRO A 59 -25.46 -3.29 9.38
N TYR A 60 -25.72 -2.37 10.29
CA TYR A 60 -27.06 -2.00 10.74
C TYR A 60 -27.35 -0.56 10.36
N PRO A 61 -28.62 -0.20 10.02
CA PRO A 61 -28.96 1.18 9.74
C PRO A 61 -28.77 2.05 11.00
N VAL A 62 -28.12 3.19 10.81
CA VAL A 62 -27.90 4.20 11.85
C VAL A 62 -28.69 5.44 11.46
N TYR A 63 -29.68 5.78 12.29
CA TYR A 63 -30.52 6.95 12.09
C TYR A 63 -30.09 8.09 13.03
N LEU A 64 -29.99 9.27 12.51
CA LEU A 64 -29.83 10.51 13.27
C LEU A 64 -31.18 11.21 13.34
N HIS A 65 -31.68 11.35 14.57
CA HIS A 65 -32.90 12.11 14.84
C HIS A 65 -32.52 13.49 15.36
N HIS A 66 -33.05 14.53 14.75
CA HIS A 66 -32.88 15.90 15.22
C HIS A 66 -34.18 16.67 15.02
N GLN A 67 -34.72 17.21 16.10
CA GLN A 67 -36.09 17.82 16.10
C GLN A 67 -37.13 16.80 15.57
N ASP A 68 -37.82 17.11 14.48
CA ASP A 68 -38.81 16.26 13.82
C ASP A 68 -38.27 15.52 12.60
N GLU A 69 -37.00 15.61 12.31
CA GLU A 69 -36.36 14.97 11.14
C GLU A 69 -35.57 13.71 11.54
N GLU A 70 -35.67 12.69 10.69
CA GLU A 70 -34.91 11.44 10.78
C GLU A 70 -34.12 11.24 9.52
N GLU A 71 -32.81 11.00 9.67
CA GLU A 71 -31.91 10.77 8.54
C GLU A 71 -31.11 9.49 8.72
N LEU A 72 -31.07 8.64 7.67
CA LEU A 72 -30.16 7.49 7.61
C LEU A 72 -28.75 7.99 7.27
N VAL A 73 -27.78 7.80 8.20
CA VAL A 73 -26.43 8.38 8.10
C VAL A 73 -25.38 7.41 7.62
N ASN A 74 -25.69 6.12 7.46
CA ASN A 74 -24.70 5.12 7.06
C ASN A 74 -25.12 4.34 5.81
N THR A 75 -24.16 3.60 5.26
CA THR A 75 -24.34 2.70 4.11
C THR A 75 -23.99 1.27 4.53
N PRO A 76 -24.98 0.47 5.01
CA PRO A 76 -24.73 -0.87 5.57
C PRO A 76 -24.06 -1.85 4.61
N SER A 77 -24.22 -1.64 3.30
CA SER A 77 -23.67 -2.48 2.24
C SER A 77 -22.86 -1.62 1.24
N PRO A 78 -21.64 -1.19 1.61
CA PRO A 78 -20.85 -0.35 0.74
C PRO A 78 -20.35 -1.14 -0.48
N VAL A 79 -20.19 -0.44 -1.61
CA VAL A 79 -19.78 -1.01 -2.92
C VAL A 79 -18.48 -1.85 -2.81
N TRP A 80 -17.54 -1.43 -2.00
CA TRP A 80 -16.25 -2.14 -1.87
C TRP A 80 -16.34 -3.50 -1.16
N LEU A 81 -17.44 -3.77 -0.46
CA LEU A 81 -17.74 -5.07 0.15
C LEU A 81 -18.69 -5.92 -0.71
N ASP A 82 -19.33 -5.34 -1.72
CA ASP A 82 -20.15 -6.11 -2.66
C ASP A 82 -19.24 -6.90 -3.63
N PRO A 83 -19.25 -8.25 -3.59
CA PRO A 83 -18.42 -9.07 -4.49
C PRO A 83 -18.77 -8.88 -5.96
N LYS A 84 -19.95 -8.36 -6.29
CA LYS A 84 -20.43 -8.12 -7.66
C LYS A 84 -20.02 -6.75 -8.20
N ALA A 85 -19.55 -5.84 -7.35
CA ALA A 85 -19.17 -4.51 -7.79
C ALA A 85 -18.02 -4.57 -8.81
N THR A 86 -18.21 -3.84 -9.90
CA THR A 86 -17.26 -3.75 -11.00
C THR A 86 -16.02 -2.96 -10.61
N ARG A 87 -14.92 -3.18 -11.34
CA ARG A 87 -13.68 -2.39 -11.18
C ARG A 87 -13.94 -0.88 -11.31
N LYS A 88 -14.82 -0.46 -12.21
CA LYS A 88 -15.18 0.95 -12.41
C LYS A 88 -15.87 1.53 -11.17
N GLU A 89 -16.87 0.84 -10.65
CA GLU A 89 -17.59 1.27 -9.44
C GLU A 89 -16.64 1.36 -8.24
N LEU A 90 -15.69 0.44 -8.10
CA LEU A 90 -14.67 0.49 -7.05
C LEU A 90 -13.73 1.69 -7.21
N LEU A 91 -13.29 2.01 -8.44
CA LEU A 91 -12.46 3.18 -8.71
C LEU A 91 -13.21 4.49 -8.42
N ASP A 92 -14.47 4.59 -8.87
CA ASP A 92 -15.33 5.75 -8.65
C ASP A 92 -15.60 5.96 -7.14
N TYR A 93 -15.82 4.86 -6.40
CA TYR A 93 -15.98 4.90 -4.94
C TYR A 93 -14.69 5.37 -4.25
N GLY A 94 -13.55 4.78 -4.60
CA GLY A 94 -12.26 5.18 -4.04
C GLY A 94 -11.91 6.64 -4.31
N ALA A 95 -12.24 7.14 -5.52
CA ALA A 95 -12.02 8.54 -5.87
C ALA A 95 -12.85 9.50 -4.97
N LYS A 96 -14.07 9.11 -4.58
CA LYS A 96 -14.89 9.88 -3.64
C LYS A 96 -14.33 9.83 -2.22
N VAL A 97 -14.01 8.62 -1.72
CA VAL A 97 -13.53 8.40 -0.34
C VAL A 97 -12.19 9.09 -0.09
N PHE A 98 -11.28 9.00 -1.05
CA PHE A 98 -9.91 9.50 -0.91
C PHE A 98 -9.67 10.85 -1.59
N GLN A 99 -10.68 11.42 -2.23
CA GLN A 99 -10.57 12.66 -3.02
C GLN A 99 -9.40 12.64 -4.01
N SER A 100 -9.09 11.46 -4.53
CA SER A 100 -7.97 11.21 -5.43
C SER A 100 -8.26 9.98 -6.29
N SER A 101 -7.97 10.07 -7.58
CA SER A 101 -8.07 8.91 -8.48
C SER A 101 -7.01 7.86 -8.13
N ALA A 102 -7.21 6.65 -8.63
CA ALA A 102 -6.22 5.56 -8.56
C ALA A 102 -5.90 5.04 -9.98
N LEU A 103 -4.72 4.46 -10.17
CA LEU A 103 -4.36 3.79 -11.43
C LEU A 103 -5.17 2.51 -11.62
N ASP A 104 -5.30 1.76 -10.53
CA ASP A 104 -6.02 0.50 -10.52
C ASP A 104 -6.56 0.18 -9.13
N VAL A 105 -7.42 -0.84 -9.06
CA VAL A 105 -8.00 -1.39 -7.84
C VAL A 105 -8.12 -2.89 -7.94
N PHE A 106 -7.85 -3.59 -6.85
CA PHE A 106 -8.05 -5.03 -6.74
C PHE A 106 -8.53 -5.42 -5.36
N ARG A 107 -9.23 -6.55 -5.28
CA ARG A 107 -9.77 -7.09 -4.04
C ARG A 107 -8.75 -7.91 -3.29
N ILE A 108 -8.85 -7.88 -1.97
CA ILE A 108 -8.11 -8.77 -1.10
C ILE A 108 -9.05 -9.47 -0.11
N ARG A 109 -8.63 -10.65 0.29
CA ARG A 109 -9.21 -11.40 1.40
C ARG A 109 -8.11 -12.25 2.03
N THR A 110 -8.00 -12.19 3.36
CA THR A 110 -7.04 -12.97 4.13
C THR A 110 -7.76 -13.94 5.07
N GLU A 111 -7.15 -15.07 5.34
CA GLU A 111 -7.59 -16.00 6.39
C GLU A 111 -7.20 -15.46 7.76
N SER A 112 -5.92 -15.03 7.90
CA SER A 112 -5.43 -14.42 9.11
C SER A 112 -6.09 -13.06 9.32
N GLY A 113 -6.65 -12.86 10.51
CA GLY A 113 -7.33 -11.62 10.87
C GLY A 113 -8.64 -11.34 10.11
N ARG A 114 -9.04 -12.20 9.18
CA ARG A 114 -10.25 -12.04 8.33
C ARG A 114 -10.35 -10.63 7.77
N VAL A 115 -9.26 -10.20 7.09
CA VAL A 115 -9.21 -8.89 6.43
C VAL A 115 -9.79 -9.03 5.04
N GLU A 116 -10.79 -8.22 4.71
CA GLU A 116 -11.39 -8.16 3.39
C GLU A 116 -11.55 -6.71 2.93
N GLY A 117 -11.45 -6.47 1.64
CA GLY A 117 -11.64 -5.15 1.06
C GLY A 117 -10.94 -4.95 -0.27
N VAL A 118 -10.52 -3.72 -0.52
CA VAL A 118 -9.91 -3.33 -1.77
C VAL A 118 -8.60 -2.54 -1.54
N LEU A 119 -7.65 -2.78 -2.44
CA LEU A 119 -6.39 -2.07 -2.50
C LEU A 119 -6.34 -1.23 -3.78
N TYR A 120 -5.98 0.03 -3.64
CA TYR A 120 -5.86 0.99 -4.73
C TYR A 120 -4.40 1.27 -5.04
N VAL A 121 -4.03 1.23 -6.32
CA VAL A 121 -2.70 1.61 -6.80
C VAL A 121 -2.68 3.12 -7.01
N LEU A 122 -1.77 3.82 -6.35
CA LEU A 122 -1.68 5.28 -6.40
C LEU A 122 -1.22 5.77 -7.78
N PRO A 123 -1.73 6.92 -8.25
CA PRO A 123 -1.38 7.46 -9.58
C PRO A 123 -0.12 8.34 -9.57
N PHE A 124 0.54 8.50 -8.42
CA PHE A 124 1.70 9.36 -8.23
C PHE A 124 2.79 8.68 -7.43
N ARG A 125 4.02 9.13 -7.61
CA ARG A 125 5.16 8.65 -6.82
C ARG A 125 5.00 9.07 -5.37
N THR A 126 5.04 8.09 -4.47
CA THR A 126 5.02 8.35 -3.04
C THR A 126 6.44 8.46 -2.51
N GLN A 127 6.65 9.39 -1.58
CA GLN A 127 7.87 9.44 -0.79
C GLN A 127 7.60 8.73 0.54
N PHE A 128 8.63 8.12 1.12
CA PHE A 128 8.55 7.42 2.42
C PHE A 128 8.00 8.28 3.57
N SER A 129 8.02 9.62 3.42
CA SER A 129 7.57 10.59 4.42
C SER A 129 6.11 11.02 4.27
N VAL A 130 5.45 10.68 3.16
CA VAL A 130 4.05 11.07 2.93
C VAL A 130 3.15 9.97 3.46
N ARG A 131 2.42 10.25 4.54
CA ARG A 131 1.36 9.36 5.03
C ARG A 131 0.24 9.30 3.99
N ASN A 132 0.04 8.13 3.42
CA ASN A 132 -1.12 7.88 2.59
C ASN A 132 -2.34 7.74 3.53
N SER A 133 -3.42 8.43 3.22
CA SER A 133 -4.68 8.21 3.91
C SER A 133 -5.21 6.84 3.54
N HIS A 134 -5.39 5.97 4.52
CA HIS A 134 -6.01 4.65 4.39
C HIS A 134 -7.41 4.69 5.03
N LYS A 135 -8.15 3.62 4.92
CA LYS A 135 -9.37 3.40 5.71
C LYS A 135 -9.35 1.96 6.22
N VAL A 136 -9.05 1.82 7.50
CA VAL A 136 -9.03 0.53 8.18
C VAL A 136 -10.22 0.47 9.12
N TYR A 137 -11.14 -0.45 8.82
CA TYR A 137 -12.30 -0.73 9.66
C TYR A 137 -12.05 -2.00 10.49
N LEU A 138 -12.54 -2.00 11.71
CA LEU A 138 -12.57 -3.16 12.59
C LEU A 138 -14.03 -3.47 12.91
N LYS A 139 -14.50 -4.66 12.49
CA LYS A 139 -15.91 -5.05 12.66
C LYS A 139 -16.87 -3.98 12.11
N ARG A 140 -16.53 -3.42 10.95
CA ARG A 140 -17.32 -2.39 10.24
C ARG A 140 -17.34 -1.01 10.90
N MET A 141 -16.59 -0.76 11.95
CA MET A 141 -16.39 0.57 12.52
C MET A 141 -15.00 1.10 12.14
N LEU A 142 -14.90 2.35 11.73
CA LEU A 142 -13.61 2.96 11.39
C LEU A 142 -12.68 2.92 12.61
N LEU A 143 -11.52 2.29 12.43
CA LEU A 143 -10.48 2.22 13.44
C LEU A 143 -9.45 3.33 13.23
N SER A 144 -8.98 3.49 11.99
CA SER A 144 -7.92 4.45 11.68
C SER A 144 -7.93 4.84 10.21
N GLU A 145 -7.41 6.02 9.93
CA GLU A 145 -7.08 6.49 8.57
C GLU A 145 -5.62 6.23 8.19
N ASP A 146 -4.83 5.66 9.09
CA ASP A 146 -3.49 5.13 8.83
C ASP A 146 -3.58 3.62 8.51
N ASP A 147 -2.50 3.04 7.99
CA ASP A 147 -2.43 1.61 7.64
C ASP A 147 -2.40 0.67 8.85
N CYS A 148 -2.25 1.20 10.05
CA CYS A 148 -2.14 0.44 11.30
C CYS A 148 -1.08 -0.68 11.26
N ASN A 149 -0.03 -0.52 10.47
CA ASN A 149 0.95 -1.55 10.14
C ASN A 149 0.35 -2.81 9.49
N LEU A 150 -0.77 -2.69 8.81
CA LEU A 150 -1.43 -3.78 8.10
C LEU A 150 -0.76 -4.08 6.75
N LEU A 151 -0.26 -3.05 6.07
CA LEU A 151 0.46 -3.21 4.80
C LEU A 151 1.94 -3.54 5.01
N PRO A 152 2.56 -4.32 4.10
CA PRO A 152 4.01 -4.46 4.07
C PRO A 152 4.71 -3.11 3.87
N GLN A 153 5.85 -2.91 4.50
CA GLN A 153 6.60 -1.64 4.41
C GLN A 153 6.96 -1.21 2.97
N TRP A 154 7.14 -2.17 2.07
CA TRP A 154 7.44 -1.88 0.66
C TRP A 154 6.21 -1.48 -0.17
N ALA A 155 4.98 -1.60 0.38
CA ALA A 155 3.73 -1.34 -0.34
C ALA A 155 3.31 0.14 -0.35
N PHE A 156 4.24 1.09 -0.34
CA PHE A 156 3.97 2.54 -0.30
C PHE A 156 3.13 3.06 -1.47
N PHE A 157 3.08 2.35 -2.58
CA PHE A 157 2.28 2.67 -3.75
C PHE A 157 0.83 2.20 -3.65
N ILE A 158 0.48 1.60 -2.51
CA ILE A 158 -0.86 1.05 -2.26
C ILE A 158 -1.57 1.87 -1.18
N ARG A 159 -2.85 2.09 -1.39
CA ARG A 159 -3.79 2.61 -0.41
C ARG A 159 -4.84 1.55 -0.13
N CYS A 160 -5.19 1.32 1.15
CA CYS A 160 -6.16 0.30 1.51
C CYS A 160 -7.49 0.90 2.00
N LEU A 161 -8.56 0.19 1.68
CA LEU A 161 -9.91 0.35 2.20
C LEU A 161 -10.39 -1.06 2.58
N VAL A 162 -10.28 -1.38 3.88
CA VAL A 162 -10.41 -2.76 4.35
C VAL A 162 -11.17 -2.84 5.68
N ASN A 163 -11.83 -3.97 5.88
CA ASN A 163 -12.42 -4.35 7.16
C ASN A 163 -11.71 -5.59 7.72
N ALA A 164 -11.38 -5.57 9.01
CA ALA A 164 -10.65 -6.63 9.71
C ALA A 164 -11.50 -7.16 10.87
N ASP A 165 -12.25 -8.24 10.64
CA ASP A 165 -13.15 -8.79 11.66
C ASP A 165 -12.45 -9.59 12.74
N GLY A 166 -11.28 -10.16 12.44
CA GLY A 166 -10.56 -11.07 13.33
C GLY A 166 -9.40 -10.44 14.10
N LEU A 167 -8.98 -9.21 13.72
CA LEU A 167 -7.90 -8.51 14.42
C LEU A 167 -8.40 -7.85 15.71
N LEU A 168 -7.48 -7.43 16.56
CA LEU A 168 -7.75 -6.76 17.82
C LEU A 168 -7.24 -5.31 17.78
N SER A 169 -8.02 -4.38 18.34
CA SER A 169 -7.57 -3.01 18.55
C SER A 169 -6.85 -2.85 19.88
N THR A 170 -5.99 -1.84 19.96
CA THR A 170 -5.45 -1.34 21.22
C THR A 170 -6.57 -0.84 22.14
N ALA A 171 -6.28 -0.60 23.42
CA ALA A 171 -7.24 -0.07 24.36
C ALA A 171 -7.77 1.32 23.97
N SER A 172 -6.94 2.15 23.32
CA SER A 172 -7.34 3.46 22.78
C SER A 172 -8.24 3.36 21.55
N ARG A 173 -8.34 2.17 20.91
CA ARG A 173 -9.07 1.94 19.64
C ARG A 173 -8.60 2.80 18.48
N GLU A 174 -7.34 3.17 18.44
CA GLU A 174 -6.74 3.98 17.36
C GLU A 174 -5.81 3.18 16.45
N SER A 175 -5.43 1.96 16.89
CA SER A 175 -4.51 1.09 16.13
C SER A 175 -4.79 -0.38 16.39
N LEU A 176 -4.19 -1.25 15.58
CA LEU A 176 -4.23 -2.70 15.76
C LEU A 176 -3.16 -3.16 16.76
N VAL A 177 -3.50 -4.20 17.53
CA VAL A 177 -2.53 -4.85 18.43
C VAL A 177 -1.47 -5.56 17.62
N SER A 178 -0.20 -5.23 17.90
CA SER A 178 0.94 -5.89 17.25
C SER A 178 1.12 -7.31 17.83
N ASN A 179 0.63 -8.30 17.09
CA ASN A 179 0.70 -9.73 17.45
C ASN A 179 1.01 -10.56 16.19
N ASP A 180 1.11 -11.87 16.34
CA ASP A 180 1.42 -12.76 15.22
C ASP A 180 0.30 -12.81 14.19
N LEU A 181 -0.95 -12.70 14.62
CA LEU A 181 -2.10 -12.65 13.72
C LEU A 181 -2.04 -11.43 12.77
N LEU A 182 -1.64 -10.26 13.27
CA LEU A 182 -1.42 -9.07 12.42
C LEU A 182 -0.24 -9.27 11.47
N LYS A 183 0.84 -9.93 11.93
CA LYS A 183 2.00 -10.24 11.06
C LYS A 183 1.61 -11.19 9.93
N ASP A 184 0.83 -12.21 10.23
CA ASP A 184 0.35 -13.18 9.24
C ASP A 184 -0.61 -12.51 8.24
N ALA A 185 -1.57 -11.71 8.71
CA ALA A 185 -2.46 -10.92 7.84
C ALA A 185 -1.65 -10.01 6.89
N ARG A 186 -0.63 -9.31 7.41
CA ARG A 186 0.29 -8.47 6.58
C ARG A 186 1.02 -9.29 5.53
N LYS A 187 1.48 -10.49 5.88
CA LYS A 187 2.15 -11.40 4.95
C LYS A 187 1.22 -11.85 3.84
N GLU A 188 -0.01 -12.22 4.18
CA GLU A 188 -1.03 -12.63 3.20
C GLU A 188 -1.40 -11.47 2.27
N ILE A 189 -1.56 -10.24 2.79
CA ILE A 189 -1.78 -9.05 1.97
C ILE A 189 -0.59 -8.81 1.04
N GLY A 190 0.63 -8.98 1.54
CA GLY A 190 1.84 -8.90 0.72
C GLY A 190 1.85 -9.91 -0.42
N MET A 191 1.44 -11.16 -0.16
CA MET A 191 1.28 -12.18 -1.21
C MET A 191 0.20 -11.77 -2.23
N ALA A 192 -0.95 -11.27 -1.78
CA ALA A 192 -2.01 -10.82 -2.67
C ALA A 192 -1.56 -9.66 -3.59
N ILE A 193 -0.75 -8.72 -3.10
CA ILE A 193 -0.17 -7.65 -3.93
C ILE A 193 0.80 -8.24 -4.98
N LYS A 194 1.64 -9.19 -4.58
CA LYS A 194 2.58 -9.87 -5.50
C LYS A 194 1.82 -10.65 -6.58
N ASP A 195 0.77 -11.37 -6.21
CA ASP A 195 -0.08 -12.12 -7.14
C ASP A 195 -0.83 -11.21 -8.11
N TYR A 196 -1.32 -10.07 -7.63
CA TYR A 196 -1.91 -9.05 -8.49
C TYR A 196 -0.91 -8.55 -9.54
N LEU A 197 0.31 -8.18 -9.13
CA LEU A 197 1.36 -7.74 -10.06
C LEU A 197 1.74 -8.83 -11.06
N ARG A 198 1.86 -10.09 -10.62
CA ARG A 198 2.09 -11.26 -11.48
C ARG A 198 0.97 -11.42 -12.50
N GLY A 199 -0.27 -11.31 -12.06
CA GLY A 199 -1.45 -11.37 -12.93
C GLY A 199 -1.45 -10.26 -13.99
N LEU A 200 -1.01 -9.06 -13.66
CA LEU A 200 -0.89 -7.96 -14.64
C LEU A 200 0.16 -8.23 -15.71
N VAL A 201 1.31 -8.77 -15.34
CA VAL A 201 2.36 -9.14 -16.34
C VAL A 201 1.84 -10.16 -17.34
N GLN A 202 1.03 -11.11 -16.88
CA GLN A 202 0.49 -12.16 -17.73
C GLN A 202 -0.71 -11.72 -18.58
N ASN A 203 -1.64 -10.94 -17.99
CA ASN A 203 -2.95 -10.71 -18.57
C ASN A 203 -3.22 -9.25 -18.96
N ASN A 204 -2.50 -8.27 -18.39
CA ASN A 204 -2.70 -6.84 -18.66
C ASN A 204 -1.39 -6.06 -18.57
N ARG A 205 -0.49 -6.34 -19.49
CA ARG A 205 0.84 -5.70 -19.57
C ARG A 205 0.77 -4.18 -19.69
N ALA A 206 -0.25 -3.65 -20.37
CA ALA A 206 -0.42 -2.21 -20.50
C ALA A 206 -0.63 -1.53 -19.13
N MET A 207 -1.41 -2.15 -18.25
CA MET A 207 -1.59 -1.64 -16.89
C MET A 207 -0.31 -1.82 -16.06
N PHE A 208 0.38 -2.95 -16.16
CA PHE A 208 1.66 -3.18 -15.50
C PHE A 208 2.70 -2.10 -15.88
N ASN A 209 2.81 -1.77 -17.17
CA ASN A 209 3.72 -0.72 -17.62
C ASN A 209 3.35 0.66 -17.05
N LYS A 210 2.06 1.01 -16.98
CA LYS A 210 1.61 2.25 -16.33
C LYS A 210 2.00 2.30 -14.85
N ILE A 211 1.91 1.18 -14.15
CA ILE A 211 2.34 1.08 -12.74
C ILE A 211 3.86 1.23 -12.65
N LEU A 212 4.63 0.60 -13.55
CA LEU A 212 6.09 0.74 -13.59
C LEU A 212 6.53 2.18 -13.86
N ASP A 213 5.89 2.89 -14.79
CA ASP A 213 6.23 4.28 -15.11
C ASP A 213 6.20 5.18 -13.87
N VAL A 214 5.30 4.87 -12.93
CA VAL A 214 5.15 5.63 -11.68
C VAL A 214 5.95 4.99 -10.54
N HIS A 215 5.90 3.66 -10.38
CA HIS A 215 6.30 2.95 -9.17
C HIS A 215 7.48 1.98 -9.36
N HIS A 216 8.29 2.11 -10.43
CA HIS A 216 9.40 1.19 -10.68
C HIS A 216 10.35 1.02 -9.48
N PHE A 217 10.55 2.06 -8.67
CA PHE A 217 11.37 1.99 -7.47
C PHE A 217 10.83 0.96 -6.45
N HIS A 218 9.51 0.98 -6.19
CA HIS A 218 8.87 0.03 -5.27
C HIS A 218 8.86 -1.39 -5.85
N ILE A 219 8.65 -1.52 -7.16
CA ILE A 219 8.71 -2.82 -7.85
C ILE A 219 10.14 -3.39 -7.81
N LYS A 220 11.16 -2.54 -7.96
CA LYS A 220 12.57 -2.95 -7.77
C LYS A 220 12.83 -3.44 -6.34
N ALA A 221 12.30 -2.75 -5.32
CA ALA A 221 12.41 -3.18 -3.93
C ALA A 221 11.82 -4.58 -3.72
N ILE A 222 10.59 -4.81 -4.22
CA ILE A 222 9.94 -6.14 -4.12
C ILE A 222 10.78 -7.21 -4.84
N ALA A 223 11.22 -6.93 -6.07
CA ALA A 223 12.02 -7.86 -6.87
C ALA A 223 13.39 -8.16 -6.21
N SER A 224 13.95 -7.20 -5.45
CA SER A 224 15.21 -7.43 -4.74
C SER A 224 15.09 -8.46 -3.60
N GLU A 225 13.89 -8.67 -3.05
CA GLU A 225 13.63 -9.61 -1.96
C GLU A 225 13.13 -10.99 -2.43
N ASP A 226 12.52 -11.05 -3.62
CA ASP A 226 11.83 -12.24 -4.13
C ASP A 226 12.41 -12.70 -5.49
N ASN A 227 12.97 -13.91 -5.54
CA ASN A 227 13.63 -14.45 -6.74
C ASN A 227 12.64 -14.73 -7.88
N GLU A 228 11.42 -15.14 -7.56
CA GLU A 228 10.40 -15.42 -8.57
C GLU A 228 9.94 -14.13 -9.24
N LEU A 229 9.65 -13.10 -8.44
CA LEU A 229 9.25 -11.80 -8.95
C LEU A 229 10.40 -11.09 -9.68
N LEU A 230 11.65 -11.29 -9.23
CA LEU A 230 12.81 -10.79 -9.96
C LEU A 230 12.87 -11.37 -11.37
N ARG A 231 12.74 -12.68 -11.52
CA ARG A 231 12.71 -13.30 -12.86
C ARG A 231 11.55 -12.79 -13.71
N LEU A 232 10.39 -12.59 -13.10
CA LEU A 232 9.19 -12.15 -13.79
C LEU A 232 9.26 -10.69 -14.23
N PHE A 233 9.83 -9.81 -13.40
CA PHE A 233 9.80 -8.37 -13.64
C PHE A 233 11.07 -7.83 -14.29
N MET A 234 12.20 -8.53 -14.19
CA MET A 234 13.52 -7.99 -14.56
C MET A 234 13.54 -7.38 -15.97
N ASP A 235 13.00 -8.06 -16.96
CA ASP A 235 13.00 -7.60 -18.35
C ASP A 235 12.24 -6.28 -18.55
N TYR A 236 11.33 -5.93 -17.64
CA TYR A 236 10.52 -4.71 -17.69
C TYR A 236 11.09 -3.57 -16.83
N LEU A 237 12.00 -3.90 -15.90
CA LEU A 237 12.54 -2.89 -14.99
C LEU A 237 13.41 -1.88 -15.75
N PRO A 238 13.20 -0.57 -15.54
CA PRO A 238 13.99 0.45 -16.17
C PRO A 238 15.34 0.62 -15.47
N PHE A 239 16.41 0.74 -16.28
CA PHE A 239 17.77 1.08 -15.83
C PHE A 239 18.27 2.29 -16.60
N GLU A 240 18.97 3.19 -15.93
CA GLU A 240 19.70 4.25 -16.60
C GLU A 240 20.91 3.68 -17.33
N THR A 241 21.10 4.10 -18.58
CA THR A 241 22.27 3.72 -19.40
C THR A 241 22.91 4.94 -20.01
N ASN A 242 24.12 4.79 -20.55
CA ASN A 242 24.76 5.85 -21.34
C ASN A 242 23.99 6.24 -22.61
N LYS A 243 22.96 5.46 -23.00
CA LYS A 243 22.05 5.72 -24.14
C LYS A 243 20.61 6.04 -23.66
N GLY A 244 20.45 6.55 -22.43
CA GLY A 244 19.16 6.87 -21.82
C GLY A 244 18.59 5.71 -20.98
N VAL A 245 17.39 5.91 -20.43
CA VAL A 245 16.71 4.87 -19.66
C VAL A 245 16.18 3.78 -20.58
N ARG A 246 16.46 2.53 -20.24
CA ARG A 246 16.06 1.34 -20.99
C ARG A 246 15.55 0.24 -20.07
N ASN A 247 14.60 -0.54 -20.54
CA ASN A 247 14.17 -1.75 -19.84
C ASN A 247 15.25 -2.84 -19.97
N PHE A 248 15.45 -3.62 -18.91
CA PHE A 248 16.53 -4.62 -18.85
C PHE A 248 16.49 -5.61 -20.01
N GLY A 249 15.32 -6.06 -20.46
CA GLY A 249 15.19 -6.95 -21.61
C GLY A 249 15.79 -6.38 -22.91
N SER A 250 15.87 -5.04 -23.04
CA SER A 250 16.51 -4.37 -24.18
C SER A 250 18.00 -4.04 -23.96
N ILE A 251 18.52 -4.26 -22.75
CA ILE A 251 19.93 -4.03 -22.39
C ILE A 251 20.77 -5.27 -22.70
N ARG A 252 20.20 -6.47 -22.58
CA ARG A 252 20.91 -7.72 -22.84
C ARG A 252 21.46 -7.73 -24.27
N SER A 253 22.77 -7.90 -24.39
CA SER A 253 23.44 -8.12 -25.66
C SER A 253 23.32 -9.57 -26.12
N ALA A 254 23.65 -9.83 -27.37
CA ALA A 254 23.72 -11.20 -27.91
C ALA A 254 24.73 -12.08 -27.15
N ASP A 255 25.77 -11.46 -26.57
CA ASP A 255 26.80 -12.17 -25.82
C ASP A 255 26.47 -12.34 -24.33
N ASN A 256 25.26 -11.95 -23.90
CA ASN A 256 24.82 -11.98 -22.49
C ASN A 256 25.81 -11.28 -21.51
N VAL A 257 26.53 -10.27 -21.95
CA VAL A 257 27.41 -9.45 -21.11
C VAL A 257 26.72 -8.13 -20.79
N ILE A 258 26.59 -7.81 -19.51
CA ILE A 258 26.08 -6.52 -19.02
C ILE A 258 27.22 -5.73 -18.41
N CYS A 259 27.62 -4.67 -19.10
CA CYS A 259 28.58 -3.70 -18.59
C CYS A 259 27.88 -2.73 -17.63
N TYR A 260 28.43 -2.51 -16.45
CA TYR A 260 27.84 -1.61 -15.46
C TYR A 260 28.89 -0.86 -14.63
N THR A 261 28.48 0.24 -14.02
CA THR A 261 29.25 0.99 -13.04
C THR A 261 28.51 1.03 -11.71
N ARG A 262 29.25 0.98 -10.59
CA ARG A 262 28.66 0.92 -9.22
C ARG A 262 28.33 2.29 -8.64
N ASN A 263 28.97 3.34 -9.15
CA ASN A 263 28.80 4.67 -8.63
C ASN A 263 28.57 5.70 -9.76
N LEU A 264 27.96 6.81 -9.41
CA LEU A 264 27.55 7.84 -10.38
C LEU A 264 28.75 8.57 -10.98
N GLU A 265 29.86 8.68 -10.26
CA GLU A 265 31.06 9.39 -10.74
C GLU A 265 31.73 8.60 -11.85
N ASP A 266 31.96 7.29 -11.61
CA ASP A 266 32.49 6.39 -12.65
C ASP A 266 31.56 6.38 -13.88
N PHE A 267 30.24 6.33 -13.65
CA PHE A 267 29.29 6.38 -14.75
C PHE A 267 29.44 7.64 -15.62
N ARG A 268 29.60 8.82 -14.98
CA ARG A 268 29.77 10.09 -15.70
C ARG A 268 31.06 10.11 -16.53
N GLN A 269 32.13 9.50 -16.04
CA GLN A 269 33.42 9.40 -16.77
C GLN A 269 33.32 8.38 -17.90
N VAL A 270 32.81 7.19 -17.63
CA VAL A 270 32.72 6.07 -18.55
C VAL A 270 31.74 6.32 -19.70
N ARG A 271 30.60 6.98 -19.42
CA ARG A 271 29.50 7.12 -20.40
C ARG A 271 29.89 7.73 -21.75
N ARG A 272 30.85 8.68 -21.77
CA ARG A 272 31.32 9.33 -23.00
C ARG A 272 32.17 8.38 -23.82
N ILE A 273 33.10 7.70 -23.16
CA ILE A 273 34.03 6.75 -23.79
C ILE A 273 33.24 5.56 -24.34
N ALA A 274 32.40 4.97 -23.51
CA ALA A 274 31.53 3.86 -23.89
C ALA A 274 30.60 4.21 -25.07
N GLY A 275 30.06 5.43 -25.08
CA GLY A 275 29.24 5.93 -26.20
C GLY A 275 29.99 5.99 -27.51
N ALA A 276 31.24 6.47 -27.50
CA ALA A 276 32.13 6.53 -28.69
C ALA A 276 32.48 5.13 -29.22
N GLN A 277 32.61 4.13 -28.35
CA GLN A 277 32.89 2.73 -28.66
C GLN A 277 31.63 1.91 -29.03
N GLY A 278 30.44 2.50 -28.95
CA GLY A 278 29.18 1.82 -29.22
C GLY A 278 28.71 0.93 -28.07
N TRP A 279 29.43 0.88 -26.92
CA TRP A 279 29.08 0.05 -25.78
C TRP A 279 27.85 0.57 -25.05
N LEU A 280 27.13 -0.35 -24.45
CA LEU A 280 26.01 -0.03 -23.56
C LEU A 280 26.43 -0.28 -22.13
N VAL A 281 26.41 0.76 -21.28
CA VAL A 281 26.82 0.69 -19.87
C VAL A 281 25.66 1.12 -19.00
N VAL A 282 25.37 0.31 -17.97
CA VAL A 282 24.32 0.54 -17.00
C VAL A 282 24.87 1.34 -15.81
N ASN A 283 24.14 2.37 -15.40
CA ASN A 283 24.36 3.04 -14.13
C ASN A 283 23.68 2.26 -13.01
N ALA A 284 24.46 1.47 -12.28
CA ALA A 284 23.96 0.69 -11.12
C ALA A 284 24.13 1.41 -9.78
N ALA A 285 24.34 2.73 -9.78
CA ALA A 285 24.51 3.52 -8.55
C ALA A 285 23.21 3.73 -7.75
N TYR A 286 22.04 3.44 -8.35
CA TYR A 286 20.76 3.55 -7.65
C TYR A 286 20.55 2.39 -6.66
N THR A 287 19.76 2.67 -5.62
CA THR A 287 19.60 1.85 -4.39
C THR A 287 19.47 0.35 -4.63
N PHE A 288 18.71 -0.08 -5.65
CA PHE A 288 18.43 -1.50 -5.91
C PHE A 288 19.16 -2.06 -7.14
N ASP A 289 19.71 -1.21 -8.00
CA ASP A 289 20.12 -1.60 -9.34
C ASP A 289 21.27 -2.60 -9.33
N GLU A 290 22.33 -2.33 -8.56
CA GLU A 290 23.44 -3.28 -8.43
C GLU A 290 22.99 -4.61 -7.82
N THR A 291 22.17 -4.54 -6.77
CA THR A 291 21.63 -5.74 -6.09
C THR A 291 20.81 -6.60 -7.05
N LEU A 292 19.94 -5.97 -7.86
CA LEU A 292 19.12 -6.66 -8.85
C LEU A 292 19.97 -7.31 -9.92
N LEU A 293 20.94 -6.60 -10.50
CA LEU A 293 21.86 -7.14 -11.50
C LEU A 293 22.61 -8.35 -10.97
N LYS A 294 23.24 -8.23 -9.81
CA LYS A 294 24.00 -9.32 -9.19
C LYS A 294 23.10 -10.54 -8.84
N LYS A 295 21.94 -10.28 -8.28
CA LYS A 295 21.01 -11.33 -7.94
C LYS A 295 20.47 -12.03 -9.19
N TYR A 296 20.12 -11.27 -10.23
CA TYR A 296 19.64 -11.83 -11.47
C TYR A 296 20.71 -12.65 -12.21
N ALA A 297 21.97 -12.19 -12.23
CA ALA A 297 23.07 -12.97 -12.80
C ALA A 297 23.33 -14.29 -12.06
N ARG A 298 23.20 -14.31 -10.71
CA ARG A 298 23.29 -15.56 -9.95
C ARG A 298 22.17 -16.56 -10.30
N LEU A 299 20.99 -16.06 -10.68
CA LEU A 299 19.85 -16.88 -11.07
C LEU A 299 19.90 -17.30 -12.54
N ASN A 300 20.76 -16.69 -13.35
CA ASN A 300 20.95 -16.92 -14.78
C ASN A 300 22.46 -17.01 -15.09
N PRO A 301 23.06 -18.19 -14.92
CA PRO A 301 24.52 -18.37 -15.04
C PRO A 301 25.11 -18.02 -16.40
N GLU A 302 24.28 -17.98 -17.44
CA GLU A 302 24.67 -17.54 -18.78
C GLU A 302 24.92 -16.03 -18.88
N LEU A 303 24.46 -15.23 -17.89
CA LEU A 303 24.62 -13.79 -17.86
C LEU A 303 25.92 -13.42 -17.13
N THR A 304 26.79 -12.70 -17.80
CA THR A 304 28.02 -12.16 -17.23
C THR A 304 27.85 -10.69 -16.90
N LEU A 305 28.25 -10.31 -15.68
CA LEU A 305 28.33 -8.91 -15.27
C LEU A 305 29.79 -8.44 -15.37
N ASP A 306 30.02 -7.39 -16.16
CA ASP A 306 31.33 -6.76 -16.29
C ASP A 306 31.29 -5.37 -15.66
N GLU A 307 31.96 -5.24 -14.51
CA GLU A 307 32.09 -3.97 -13.80
C GLU A 307 33.17 -3.12 -14.48
N ILE A 308 32.76 -1.97 -15.01
CA ILE A 308 33.64 -1.05 -15.70
C ILE A 308 34.00 0.11 -14.78
N SER A 309 35.31 0.34 -14.63
CA SER A 309 35.86 1.53 -13.97
C SER A 309 36.66 2.38 -15.00
N PRO A 310 36.84 3.68 -14.74
CA PRO A 310 37.69 4.52 -15.59
C PRO A 310 39.11 3.99 -15.75
N SER A 311 39.69 3.47 -14.68
CA SER A 311 41.06 2.88 -14.67
C SER A 311 41.17 1.68 -15.60
N ARG A 312 40.21 0.78 -15.55
CA ARG A 312 40.17 -0.43 -16.40
C ARG A 312 40.00 -0.08 -17.89
N LEU A 313 39.27 0.97 -18.21
CA LEU A 313 39.16 1.47 -19.57
C LEU A 313 40.48 2.01 -20.08
N LEU A 314 41.23 2.76 -19.24
CA LEU A 314 42.53 3.31 -19.61
C LEU A 314 43.57 2.21 -19.86
N GLU A 315 43.56 1.14 -19.08
CA GLU A 315 44.43 -0.04 -19.27
C GLU A 315 44.16 -0.72 -20.63
N GLN A 316 42.88 -0.94 -20.99
CA GLN A 316 42.52 -1.54 -22.26
C GLN A 316 42.91 -0.68 -23.45
N PHE A 317 42.87 0.66 -23.33
CA PHE A 317 43.31 1.58 -24.39
C PHE A 317 44.87 1.68 -24.48
N GLY A 318 45.55 1.63 -23.34
CA GLY A 318 47.00 1.63 -23.32
C GLY A 318 47.63 0.39 -23.97
N GLU A 319 46.99 -0.78 -23.84
CA GLU A 319 47.44 -2.00 -24.53
C GLU A 319 47.23 -1.97 -26.05
N VAL A 320 46.25 -1.23 -26.54
CA VAL A 320 45.98 -1.09 -28.00
C VAL A 320 46.99 -0.17 -28.67
N GLU A 321 47.42 0.89 -27.99
CA GLU A 321 48.51 1.77 -28.51
C GLU A 321 49.88 1.10 -28.44
N ALA A 322 50.15 0.23 -27.48
CA ALA A 322 51.41 -0.50 -27.39
C ALA A 322 51.55 -1.63 -28.42
N LYS A 323 50.48 -2.02 -29.11
CA LYS A 323 50.48 -3.08 -30.15
C LYS A 323 50.46 -2.51 -31.60
N LYS A 324 50.54 -1.21 -31.76
CA LYS A 324 50.78 -0.52 -33.06
C LYS A 324 52.23 -0.06 -33.15
#